data_f62b071d4f352287922df544fb59f3d0
#
_entry.id   f62b071d4f352287922df544fb59f3d0
#
_cell.length_a   1.000
_cell.length_b   1.000
_cell.length_c   1.000
_cell.angle_alpha   90.00
_cell.angle_beta   90.00
_cell.angle_gamma   90.00
#
_symmetry.space_group_name_H-M   'P 1'
#
loop_
_entity.id
_entity.type
_entity.pdbx_description
1 polymer ?
#
loop_
_entity_poly.entity_id
_entity_poly.type
_entity_poly.pdbx_seq_one_letter_code
_entity_poly.pdbx_strand_id
1 'polypeptide(L)'
;MVEYAGLALVAILLASLIRSFLGLAFYIPSESMLPTLKVNDRVVVSRLSYHLHAPHRGDIVVFQNPDYVADDSPNIVERVVRSVFEVVGARQPEDKNLIKRVVGLPGETIAIHDNAIWIDAKKLNEPYLKAFYARGGLLDWEGQPEYTQKIPAGEYWMMGDNRDNSHDSRFFHTIKRNAMVGRAFVRVWPFSRLGGL
;
A
#
# COMPACT_ATOMS: atom_id res chain seq x y z
N MET A 1 -33.79 -2.45 31.05
CA MET A 1 -33.60 -1.81 29.73
C MET A 1 -32.43 -0.82 29.68
N VAL A 2 -32.21 -0.01 30.72
CA VAL A 2 -31.11 0.96 30.78
C VAL A 2 -29.71 0.28 30.80
N GLU A 3 -29.58 -0.87 31.47
CA GLU A 3 -28.32 -1.63 31.52
C GLU A 3 -27.88 -2.20 30.17
N TYR A 4 -28.82 -2.71 29.37
CA TYR A 4 -28.50 -3.21 28.02
C TYR A 4 -28.14 -2.08 27.06
N ALA A 5 -28.74 -0.89 27.21
CA ALA A 5 -28.37 0.29 26.42
C ALA A 5 -26.96 0.77 26.77
N GLY A 6 -26.57 0.72 28.05
CA GLY A 6 -25.19 1.04 28.46
C GLY A 6 -24.17 0.06 27.92
N LEU A 7 -24.43 -1.24 27.95
CA LEU A 7 -23.57 -2.29 27.38
C LEU A 7 -23.44 -2.15 25.88
N ALA A 8 -24.53 -1.86 25.17
CA ALA A 8 -24.51 -1.61 23.72
C ALA A 8 -23.68 -0.39 23.37
N LEU A 9 -23.79 0.70 24.13
CA LEU A 9 -22.98 1.91 23.94
C LEU A 9 -21.49 1.64 24.13
N VAL A 10 -21.13 0.93 25.21
CA VAL A 10 -19.73 0.53 25.48
C VAL A 10 -19.19 -0.36 24.37
N ALA A 11 -19.96 -1.33 23.89
CA ALA A 11 -19.57 -2.21 22.79
C ALA A 11 -19.35 -1.43 21.48
N ILE A 12 -20.21 -0.46 21.16
CA ILE A 12 -20.07 0.41 19.99
C ILE A 12 -18.84 1.31 20.12
N LEU A 13 -18.60 1.89 21.29
CA LEU A 13 -17.42 2.72 21.56
C LEU A 13 -16.13 1.89 21.44
N LEU A 14 -16.08 0.69 22.03
CA LEU A 14 -14.97 -0.23 21.92
C LEU A 14 -14.73 -0.67 20.47
N ALA A 15 -15.79 -1.04 19.76
CA ALA A 15 -15.68 -1.41 18.34
C ALA A 15 -15.20 -0.24 17.48
N SER A 16 -15.67 0.98 17.76
CA SER A 16 -15.23 2.20 17.07
C SER A 16 -13.78 2.54 17.38
N LEU A 17 -13.36 2.37 18.64
CA LEU A 17 -11.98 2.55 19.10
C LEU A 17 -11.04 1.54 18.41
N ILE A 18 -11.41 0.26 18.47
CA ILE A 18 -10.70 -0.85 17.81
C ILE A 18 -10.55 -0.56 16.31
N ARG A 19 -11.64 -0.17 15.66
CA ARG A 19 -11.64 0.17 14.23
C ARG A 19 -10.80 1.41 13.89
N SER A 20 -10.77 2.41 14.77
CA SER A 20 -9.97 3.62 14.59
C SER A 20 -8.47 3.36 14.73
N PHE A 21 -8.08 2.45 15.62
CA PHE A 21 -6.68 2.18 15.97
C PHE A 21 -6.09 0.94 15.28
N LEU A 22 -6.87 -0.14 15.10
CA LEU A 22 -6.37 -1.42 14.59
C LEU A 22 -6.37 -1.54 13.06
N GLY A 23 -6.92 -0.56 12.35
CA GLY A 23 -6.74 -0.48 10.92
C GLY A 23 -7.93 -0.90 10.06
N LEU A 24 -7.81 -0.55 8.80
CA LEU A 24 -8.77 -0.90 7.75
C LEU A 24 -8.35 -2.21 7.10
N ALA A 25 -9.32 -3.10 6.86
CA ALA A 25 -9.09 -4.25 6.02
C ALA A 25 -9.13 -3.81 4.54
N PHE A 26 -8.07 -4.09 3.81
CA PHE A 26 -7.98 -3.83 2.37
C PHE A 26 -7.99 -5.15 1.60
N TYR A 27 -8.73 -5.17 0.52
CA TYR A 27 -8.74 -6.24 -0.46
C TYR A 27 -7.67 -5.95 -1.53
N ILE A 28 -6.99 -6.99 -2.01
CA ILE A 28 -5.95 -6.88 -3.04
C ILE A 28 -6.57 -7.26 -4.39
N PRO A 29 -6.82 -6.29 -5.29
CA PRO A 29 -7.48 -6.54 -6.56
C PRO A 29 -6.49 -6.91 -7.67
N SER A 30 -5.21 -6.58 -7.55
CA SER A 30 -4.23 -6.65 -8.63
C SER A 30 -3.02 -7.54 -8.29
N GLU A 31 -2.28 -7.89 -9.32
CA GLU A 31 -1.08 -8.75 -9.22
C GLU A 31 0.20 -7.96 -8.93
N SER A 32 0.14 -6.65 -8.78
CA SER A 32 1.33 -5.78 -8.70
C SER A 32 2.25 -6.07 -7.50
N MET A 33 1.76 -6.80 -6.49
CA MET A 33 2.52 -7.17 -5.29
C MET A 33 2.84 -8.67 -5.22
N LEU A 34 2.68 -9.41 -6.33
CA LEU A 34 3.15 -10.81 -6.40
C LEU A 34 4.67 -10.89 -6.20
N PRO A 35 5.16 -11.92 -5.53
CA PRO A 35 4.47 -13.04 -4.90
C PRO A 35 4.02 -12.76 -3.46
N THR A 36 4.36 -11.59 -2.90
CA THR A 36 4.11 -11.24 -1.49
C THR A 36 2.61 -11.20 -1.20
N LEU A 37 1.86 -10.45 -2.00
CA LEU A 37 0.40 -10.41 -1.95
C LEU A 37 -0.18 -10.94 -3.26
N LYS A 38 -1.23 -11.76 -3.14
CA LYS A 38 -1.96 -12.30 -4.28
C LYS A 38 -3.32 -11.62 -4.42
N VAL A 39 -3.88 -11.67 -5.62
CA VAL A 39 -5.27 -11.26 -5.83
C VAL A 39 -6.19 -12.03 -4.88
N ASN A 40 -7.19 -11.35 -4.33
CA ASN A 40 -8.10 -11.80 -3.29
C ASN A 40 -7.53 -11.91 -1.87
N ASP A 41 -6.25 -11.60 -1.63
CA ASP A 41 -5.76 -11.45 -0.27
C ASP A 41 -6.48 -10.28 0.44
N ARG A 42 -6.66 -10.38 1.75
CA ARG A 42 -7.11 -9.26 2.59
C ARG A 42 -6.03 -8.95 3.62
N VAL A 43 -5.66 -7.70 3.69
CA VAL A 43 -4.60 -7.20 4.58
C VAL A 43 -5.16 -6.18 5.55
N VAL A 44 -4.64 -6.16 6.77
CA VAL A 44 -4.95 -5.10 7.74
C VAL A 44 -3.89 -4.02 7.64
N VAL A 45 -4.35 -2.78 7.53
CA VAL A 45 -3.52 -1.58 7.37
C VAL A 45 -3.64 -0.71 8.62
N SER A 46 -2.53 -0.48 9.30
CA SER A 46 -2.45 0.41 10.45
C SER A 46 -2.25 1.86 9.98
N ARG A 47 -3.20 2.71 10.31
CA ARG A 47 -3.06 4.16 10.14
C ARG A 47 -2.16 4.78 11.21
N LEU A 48 -2.19 4.21 12.42
CA LEU A 48 -1.46 4.73 13.56
C LEU A 48 0.06 4.60 13.39
N SER A 49 0.53 3.56 12.71
CA SER A 49 1.97 3.32 12.52
C SER A 49 2.69 4.57 12.06
N TYR A 50 2.13 5.28 11.11
CA TYR A 50 2.77 6.46 10.54
C TYR A 50 2.47 7.78 11.28
N HIS A 51 1.71 7.75 12.33
CA HIS A 51 1.67 8.84 13.31
C HIS A 51 2.79 8.69 14.36
N LEU A 52 3.22 7.45 14.61
CA LEU A 52 4.22 7.12 15.63
C LEU A 52 5.66 7.16 15.09
N HIS A 53 5.86 6.80 13.83
CA HIS A 53 7.18 6.76 13.19
C HIS A 53 7.10 7.06 11.69
N ALA A 54 8.23 7.39 11.10
CA ALA A 54 8.35 7.53 9.64
C ALA A 54 8.24 6.16 8.94
N PRO A 55 7.78 6.10 7.68
CA PRO A 55 7.87 4.90 6.87
C PRO A 55 9.30 4.40 6.73
N HIS A 56 9.50 3.10 6.87
CA HIS A 56 10.79 2.45 6.70
C HIS A 56 10.88 1.76 5.33
N ARG A 57 12.11 1.62 4.84
CA ARG A 57 12.36 0.80 3.65
C ARG A 57 11.89 -0.62 3.88
N GLY A 58 11.16 -1.17 2.90
CA GLY A 58 10.55 -2.49 2.98
C GLY A 58 9.11 -2.51 3.48
N ASP A 59 8.62 -1.43 4.10
CA ASP A 59 7.20 -1.35 4.50
C ASP A 59 6.29 -1.48 3.28
N ILE A 60 5.22 -2.27 3.42
CA ILE A 60 4.15 -2.34 2.43
C ILE A 60 3.11 -1.29 2.82
N VAL A 61 2.84 -0.36 1.93
CA VAL A 61 2.06 0.85 2.20
C VAL A 61 0.88 0.96 1.28
N VAL A 62 -0.28 1.28 1.86
CA VAL A 62 -1.45 1.76 1.12
C VAL A 62 -1.39 3.28 1.06
N PHE A 63 -1.53 3.84 -0.14
CA PHE A 63 -1.50 5.29 -0.38
C PHE A 63 -2.50 5.69 -1.47
N GLN A 64 -2.84 6.96 -1.51
CA GLN A 64 -3.74 7.51 -2.52
C GLN A 64 -3.06 7.42 -3.89
N ASN A 65 -3.80 6.90 -4.88
CA ASN A 65 -3.33 6.82 -6.25
C ASN A 65 -3.14 8.25 -6.81
N PRO A 66 -1.92 8.65 -7.21
CA PRO A 66 -1.68 10.00 -7.72
C PRO A 66 -2.40 10.28 -9.04
N ASP A 67 -2.68 9.23 -9.82
CA ASP A 67 -3.37 9.33 -11.11
C ASP A 67 -4.89 9.24 -10.99
N TYR A 68 -5.42 9.11 -9.76
CA TYR A 68 -6.85 9.03 -9.52
C TYR A 68 -7.51 10.40 -9.73
N VAL A 69 -8.30 10.49 -10.79
CA VAL A 69 -9.19 11.64 -11.01
C VAL A 69 -10.52 11.32 -10.34
N ALA A 70 -10.89 12.10 -9.31
CA ALA A 70 -12.19 11.94 -8.67
C ALA A 70 -13.29 12.19 -9.69
N ASP A 71 -14.21 11.23 -9.82
CA ASP A 71 -15.45 11.44 -10.58
C ASP A 71 -16.33 12.42 -9.79
N ASP A 72 -16.49 13.63 -10.33
CA ASP A 72 -17.14 14.77 -9.66
C ASP A 72 -18.67 14.63 -9.50
N SER A 73 -19.26 13.49 -9.78
CA SER A 73 -20.71 13.35 -9.86
C SER A 73 -21.34 12.15 -9.12
N PRO A 74 -21.07 11.85 -7.86
CA PRO A 74 -21.97 10.95 -7.14
C PRO A 74 -23.11 11.73 -6.47
N ASN A 75 -24.36 11.38 -6.80
CA ASN A 75 -25.56 11.78 -6.05
C ASN A 75 -25.38 11.45 -4.56
N ILE A 76 -25.95 12.28 -3.67
CA ILE A 76 -25.88 12.11 -2.20
C ILE A 76 -26.24 10.66 -1.79
N VAL A 77 -27.24 10.06 -2.46
CA VAL A 77 -27.69 8.69 -2.22
C VAL A 77 -26.59 7.66 -2.56
N GLU A 78 -25.89 7.83 -3.68
CA GLU A 78 -24.77 6.96 -4.05
C GLU A 78 -23.60 7.10 -3.09
N ARG A 79 -23.32 8.29 -2.57
CA ARG A 79 -22.30 8.53 -1.55
C ARG A 79 -22.63 7.81 -0.25
N VAL A 80 -23.88 7.86 0.21
CA VAL A 80 -24.33 7.17 1.43
C VAL A 80 -24.30 5.66 1.22
N VAL A 81 -24.81 5.16 0.10
CA VAL A 81 -24.78 3.72 -0.23
C VAL A 81 -23.32 3.24 -0.34
N ARG A 82 -22.45 3.97 -1.04
CA ARG A 82 -21.00 3.67 -1.09
C ARG A 82 -20.37 3.62 0.30
N SER A 83 -20.65 4.62 1.13
CA SER A 83 -20.06 4.65 2.49
C SER A 83 -20.54 3.47 3.36
N VAL A 84 -21.76 3.00 3.20
CA VAL A 84 -22.27 1.81 3.90
C VAL A 84 -21.55 0.55 3.40
N PHE A 85 -21.39 0.37 2.09
CA PHE A 85 -20.66 -0.78 1.52
C PHE A 85 -19.16 -0.74 1.81
N GLU A 86 -18.53 0.44 1.87
CA GLU A 86 -17.15 0.62 2.34
C GLU A 86 -17.00 0.26 3.82
N VAL A 87 -18.00 0.61 4.63
CA VAL A 87 -18.05 0.28 6.07
C VAL A 87 -18.12 -1.23 6.30
N VAL A 88 -18.87 -1.95 5.47
CA VAL A 88 -19.04 -3.42 5.55
C VAL A 88 -17.87 -4.15 4.87
N GLY A 89 -16.95 -3.45 4.20
CA GLY A 89 -15.80 -4.05 3.48
C GLY A 89 -16.21 -4.79 2.20
N ALA A 90 -17.41 -4.52 1.67
CA ALA A 90 -17.96 -5.21 0.51
C ALA A 90 -17.52 -4.59 -0.83
N ARG A 91 -17.00 -3.37 -0.84
CA ARG A 91 -16.51 -2.70 -2.05
C ARG A 91 -15.48 -1.63 -1.67
N GLN A 92 -14.30 -1.70 -2.27
CA GLN A 92 -13.36 -0.58 -2.32
C GLN A 92 -13.34 -0.06 -3.76
N PRO A 93 -13.28 1.26 -3.98
CA PRO A 93 -13.00 1.80 -5.31
C PRO A 93 -11.62 1.28 -5.72
N GLU A 94 -11.55 0.47 -6.75
CA GLU A 94 -10.33 -0.23 -7.19
C GLU A 94 -9.19 0.73 -7.54
N ASP A 95 -9.50 1.97 -7.90
CA ASP A 95 -8.53 2.93 -8.43
C ASP A 95 -8.09 4.03 -7.44
N LYS A 96 -8.78 4.20 -6.31
CA LYS A 96 -8.50 5.30 -5.38
C LYS A 96 -7.22 5.10 -4.56
N ASN A 97 -6.88 3.87 -4.24
CA ASN A 97 -5.71 3.55 -3.42
C ASN A 97 -4.87 2.49 -4.10
N LEU A 98 -3.56 2.68 -4.04
CA LEU A 98 -2.56 1.70 -4.45
C LEU A 98 -1.88 1.09 -3.22
N ILE A 99 -1.36 -0.12 -3.40
CA ILE A 99 -0.51 -0.79 -2.43
C ILE A 99 0.83 -1.11 -3.07
N LYS A 100 1.92 -0.63 -2.46
CA LYS A 100 3.29 -0.83 -2.95
C LYS A 100 4.26 -0.94 -1.76
N ARG A 101 5.50 -1.30 -2.06
CA ARG A 101 6.58 -1.35 -1.09
C ARG A 101 7.40 -0.07 -1.14
N VAL A 102 7.80 0.44 0.04
CA VAL A 102 8.78 1.54 0.15
C VAL A 102 10.15 1.00 -0.25
N VAL A 103 10.72 1.55 -1.30
CA VAL A 103 12.04 1.18 -1.84
C VAL A 103 13.05 2.28 -1.60
N GLY A 104 12.68 3.54 -1.78
CA GLY A 104 13.56 4.68 -1.53
C GLY A 104 12.99 5.62 -0.46
N LEU A 105 13.86 6.21 0.34
CA LEU A 105 13.54 7.11 1.45
C LEU A 105 13.85 8.57 1.10
N PRO A 106 13.26 9.54 1.83
CA PRO A 106 13.52 10.96 1.62
C PRO A 106 15.00 11.31 1.66
N GLY A 107 15.47 12.06 0.67
CA GLY A 107 16.85 12.56 0.56
C GLY A 107 17.84 11.59 -0.07
N GLU A 108 17.48 10.33 -0.28
CA GLU A 108 18.32 9.34 -0.96
C GLU A 108 18.31 9.54 -2.47
N THR A 109 19.34 9.04 -3.12
CA THR A 109 19.40 8.93 -4.58
C THR A 109 19.12 7.50 -4.99
N ILE A 110 18.03 7.28 -5.73
CA ILE A 110 17.72 6.00 -6.34
C ILE A 110 18.26 5.94 -7.75
N ALA A 111 18.88 4.82 -8.10
CA ALA A 111 19.26 4.52 -9.48
C ALA A 111 18.78 3.11 -9.85
N ILE A 112 18.44 2.93 -11.13
CA ILE A 112 18.02 1.66 -11.71
C ILE A 112 18.96 1.40 -12.89
N HIS A 113 19.84 0.42 -12.74
CA HIS A 113 20.74 -0.04 -13.78
C HIS A 113 21.24 -1.46 -13.44
N ASP A 114 21.85 -2.14 -14.38
CA ASP A 114 22.37 -3.50 -14.21
C ASP A 114 21.35 -4.48 -13.62
N ASN A 115 20.10 -4.35 -14.02
CA ASN A 115 18.99 -5.17 -13.50
C ASN A 115 18.85 -5.12 -11.98
N ALA A 116 19.13 -3.96 -11.36
CA ALA A 116 19.10 -3.79 -9.91
C ALA A 116 18.68 -2.37 -9.52
N ILE A 117 18.20 -2.25 -8.29
CA ILE A 117 17.99 -0.96 -7.62
C ILE A 117 19.27 -0.62 -6.84
N TRP A 118 19.68 0.62 -6.94
CA TRP A 118 20.80 1.18 -6.19
C TRP A 118 20.31 2.38 -5.38
N ILE A 119 20.72 2.45 -4.13
CA ILE A 119 20.42 3.55 -3.22
C ILE A 119 21.76 4.14 -2.75
N ASP A 120 21.97 5.43 -3.02
CA ASP A 120 23.22 6.13 -2.71
C ASP A 120 24.46 5.32 -3.18
N ALA A 121 24.42 4.89 -4.45
CA ALA A 121 25.44 4.09 -5.11
C ALA A 121 25.69 2.70 -4.47
N LYS A 122 24.81 2.20 -3.61
CA LYS A 122 24.88 0.84 -3.05
C LYS A 122 23.73 0.00 -3.58
N LYS A 123 24.06 -1.19 -4.11
CA LYS A 123 23.04 -2.14 -4.57
C LYS A 123 22.11 -2.53 -3.44
N LEU A 124 20.80 -2.36 -3.67
CA LEU A 124 19.78 -2.72 -2.70
C LEU A 124 19.60 -4.24 -2.65
N ASN A 125 19.61 -4.80 -1.43
CA ASN A 125 19.26 -6.20 -1.22
C ASN A 125 17.74 -6.35 -1.09
N GLU A 126 17.12 -7.09 -2.01
CA GLU A 126 15.69 -7.27 -2.11
C GLU A 126 15.30 -8.76 -2.02
N PRO A 127 15.38 -9.37 -0.83
CA PRO A 127 15.17 -10.82 -0.66
C PRO A 127 13.74 -11.27 -1.05
N TYR A 128 12.77 -10.37 -1.01
CA TYR A 128 11.38 -10.60 -1.44
C TYR A 128 11.25 -10.76 -2.97
N LEU A 129 12.26 -10.36 -3.75
CA LEU A 129 12.32 -10.52 -5.21
C LEU A 129 13.11 -11.74 -5.67
N LYS A 130 13.57 -12.60 -4.76
CA LYS A 130 14.37 -13.77 -5.12
C LYS A 130 13.71 -14.62 -6.22
N ALA A 131 12.40 -14.83 -6.14
CA ALA A 131 11.67 -15.58 -7.16
C ALA A 131 11.55 -14.82 -8.49
N PHE A 132 11.50 -13.49 -8.47
CA PHE A 132 11.50 -12.65 -9.65
C PHE A 132 12.80 -12.81 -10.44
N TYR A 133 13.93 -12.62 -9.79
CA TYR A 133 15.24 -12.78 -10.43
C TYR A 133 15.54 -14.20 -10.84
N ALA A 134 15.10 -15.21 -10.07
CA ALA A 134 15.31 -16.62 -10.39
C ALA A 134 14.62 -17.08 -11.68
N ARG A 135 13.52 -16.43 -12.08
CA ARG A 135 12.81 -16.68 -13.35
C ARG A 135 13.33 -15.83 -14.52
N GLY A 136 14.44 -15.10 -14.34
CA GLY A 136 14.99 -14.21 -15.36
C GLY A 136 14.26 -12.88 -15.49
N GLY A 137 13.53 -12.44 -14.45
CA GLY A 137 12.87 -11.15 -14.43
C GLY A 137 13.87 -10.01 -14.59
N LEU A 138 13.52 -9.04 -15.43
CA LEU A 138 14.33 -7.86 -15.70
C LEU A 138 13.66 -6.64 -15.09
N LEU A 139 14.46 -5.80 -14.42
CA LEU A 139 14.07 -4.46 -14.00
C LEU A 139 14.17 -3.53 -15.22
N ASP A 140 13.22 -3.71 -16.14
CA ASP A 140 13.15 -2.82 -17.29
C ASP A 140 12.34 -1.57 -16.94
N TRP A 141 12.80 -0.43 -17.40
CA TRP A 141 12.06 0.81 -17.37
C TRP A 141 11.97 1.31 -18.81
N GLU A 142 10.85 1.05 -19.49
CA GLU A 142 10.51 1.62 -20.82
C GLU A 142 11.69 1.65 -21.81
N GLY A 143 12.58 0.64 -21.78
CA GLY A 143 13.79 0.60 -22.60
C GLY A 143 14.86 1.61 -22.19
N GLN A 144 14.75 2.25 -21.04
CA GLN A 144 15.78 3.15 -20.49
C GLN A 144 16.86 2.33 -19.79
N PRO A 145 18.10 2.31 -20.26
CA PRO A 145 19.16 1.48 -19.68
C PRO A 145 19.61 1.97 -18.31
N GLU A 146 19.39 3.22 -17.99
CA GLU A 146 19.80 3.84 -16.74
C GLU A 146 18.82 4.93 -16.30
N TYR A 147 18.45 4.91 -15.04
CA TYR A 147 17.62 5.94 -14.43
C TYR A 147 18.22 6.34 -13.09
N THR A 148 18.27 7.63 -12.81
CA THR A 148 18.74 8.17 -11.53
C THR A 148 17.88 9.35 -11.11
N GLN A 149 17.41 9.34 -9.86
CA GLN A 149 16.64 10.43 -9.30
C GLN A 149 16.97 10.61 -7.81
N LYS A 150 17.13 11.87 -7.38
CA LYS A 150 17.14 12.22 -5.98
C LYS A 150 15.71 12.31 -5.46
N ILE A 151 15.41 11.59 -4.38
CA ILE A 151 14.11 11.58 -3.73
C ILE A 151 13.96 12.86 -2.90
N PRO A 152 12.93 13.69 -3.13
CA PRO A 152 12.72 14.92 -2.37
C PRO A 152 12.49 14.66 -0.89
N ALA A 153 12.72 15.66 -0.06
CA ALA A 153 12.42 15.60 1.37
C ALA A 153 10.91 15.36 1.59
N GLY A 154 10.58 14.41 2.47
CA GLY A 154 9.20 14.03 2.78
C GLY A 154 8.50 13.19 1.70
N GLU A 155 9.22 12.74 0.69
CA GLU A 155 8.70 11.87 -0.38
C GLU A 155 9.39 10.51 -0.38
N TYR A 156 8.73 9.51 -0.96
CA TYR A 156 9.14 8.12 -0.95
C TYR A 156 9.03 7.52 -2.34
N TRP A 157 9.94 6.61 -2.66
CA TRP A 157 9.90 5.82 -3.88
C TRP A 157 9.22 4.48 -3.62
N MET A 158 8.12 4.24 -4.31
CA MET A 158 7.25 3.09 -4.11
C MET A 158 7.35 2.14 -5.29
N MET A 159 7.54 0.84 -5.04
CA MET A 159 7.56 -0.17 -6.11
C MET A 159 6.70 -1.37 -5.77
N GLY A 160 6.10 -1.97 -6.80
CA GLY A 160 5.45 -3.27 -6.66
C GLY A 160 6.48 -4.40 -6.57
N ASP A 161 6.14 -5.47 -5.86
CA ASP A 161 6.98 -6.67 -5.81
C ASP A 161 6.93 -7.45 -7.14
N ASN A 162 5.85 -7.29 -7.91
CA ASN A 162 5.76 -7.79 -9.29
C ASN A 162 6.32 -6.74 -10.28
N ARG A 163 7.63 -6.67 -10.37
CA ARG A 163 8.36 -5.65 -11.15
C ARG A 163 7.95 -5.55 -12.61
N ASP A 164 7.59 -6.68 -13.25
CA ASP A 164 7.16 -6.73 -14.64
C ASP A 164 5.73 -6.21 -14.83
N ASN A 165 4.91 -6.24 -13.77
CA ASN A 165 3.49 -5.91 -13.84
C ASN A 165 3.08 -5.01 -12.67
N SER A 166 3.68 -3.81 -12.60
CA SER A 166 3.40 -2.84 -11.57
C SER A 166 3.46 -1.42 -12.11
N HIS A 167 2.34 -0.72 -12.06
CA HIS A 167 2.31 0.73 -12.17
C HIS A 167 2.73 1.33 -10.82
N ASP A 168 3.93 1.89 -10.77
CA ASP A 168 4.58 2.35 -9.53
C ASP A 168 5.43 3.61 -9.75
N SER A 169 6.32 3.95 -8.83
CA SER A 169 7.10 5.20 -8.90
C SER A 169 7.97 5.32 -10.15
N ARG A 170 8.17 4.26 -10.89
CA ARG A 170 8.78 4.33 -12.22
C ARG A 170 7.93 5.13 -13.20
N PHE A 171 6.61 5.22 -12.97
CA PHE A 171 5.64 5.90 -13.82
C PHE A 171 5.13 7.20 -13.19
N PHE A 172 4.64 7.16 -11.95
CA PHE A 172 4.07 8.31 -11.26
C PHE A 172 5.04 9.06 -10.34
N HIS A 173 6.35 8.69 -10.36
CA HIS A 173 7.40 9.29 -9.54
C HIS A 173 7.22 9.09 -8.02
N THR A 174 7.66 10.03 -7.22
CA THR A 174 7.66 9.93 -5.76
C THR A 174 6.27 10.21 -5.13
N ILE A 175 6.01 9.61 -3.98
CA ILE A 175 4.78 9.78 -3.23
C ILE A 175 5.07 10.56 -1.95
N LYS A 176 4.28 11.61 -1.73
CA LYS A 176 4.36 12.42 -0.51
C LYS A 176 3.88 11.63 0.71
N ARG A 177 4.49 11.90 1.86
CA ARG A 177 4.13 11.28 3.13
C ARG A 177 2.65 11.42 3.48
N ASN A 178 2.02 12.55 3.18
CA ASN A 178 0.62 12.81 3.49
C ASN A 178 -0.37 12.05 2.59
N ALA A 179 0.07 11.53 1.45
CA ALA A 179 -0.75 10.66 0.60
C ALA A 179 -0.81 9.22 1.13
N MET A 180 0.03 8.85 2.09
CA MET A 180 0.07 7.51 2.67
C MET A 180 -1.10 7.32 3.65
N VAL A 181 -1.91 6.29 3.41
CA VAL A 181 -3.04 5.89 4.26
C VAL A 181 -2.56 5.11 5.48
N GLY A 182 -1.60 4.18 5.30
CA GLY A 182 -1.05 3.40 6.40
C GLY A 182 -0.20 2.22 5.94
N ARG A 183 0.37 1.51 6.93
CA ARG A 183 1.21 0.34 6.73
C ARG A 183 0.37 -0.94 6.76
N ALA A 184 0.48 -1.77 5.72
CA ALA A 184 -0.04 -3.14 5.76
C ALA A 184 0.92 -3.99 6.59
N PHE A 185 0.42 -4.67 7.63
CA PHE A 185 1.27 -5.40 8.58
C PHE A 185 0.89 -6.87 8.75
N VAL A 186 -0.34 -7.26 8.41
CA VAL A 186 -0.80 -8.64 8.49
C VAL A 186 -1.77 -8.96 7.37
N ARG A 187 -1.60 -10.12 6.76
CA ARG A 187 -2.58 -10.72 5.85
C ARG A 187 -3.51 -11.61 6.66
N VAL A 188 -4.82 -11.36 6.57
CA VAL A 188 -5.87 -12.04 7.35
C VAL A 188 -6.70 -13.02 6.53
N TRP A 189 -6.63 -12.94 5.21
CA TRP A 189 -7.33 -13.84 4.31
C TRP A 189 -6.50 -14.08 3.03
N PRO A 190 -6.56 -15.31 2.46
CA PRO A 190 -7.20 -16.52 2.97
C PRO A 190 -6.49 -17.06 4.23
N PHE A 191 -7.22 -17.78 5.08
CA PHE A 191 -6.65 -18.31 6.34
C PHE A 191 -5.44 -19.22 6.12
N SER A 192 -5.37 -19.91 4.98
CA SER A 192 -4.20 -20.72 4.59
C SER A 192 -2.93 -19.91 4.37
N ARG A 193 -3.04 -18.57 4.28
CA ARG A 193 -1.93 -17.64 4.08
C ARG A 193 -1.86 -16.58 5.18
N LEU A 194 -2.53 -16.81 6.32
CA LEU A 194 -2.47 -15.92 7.49
C LEU A 194 -1.01 -15.69 7.90
N GLY A 195 -0.61 -14.42 8.08
CA GLY A 195 0.76 -14.10 8.50
C GLY A 195 1.10 -12.63 8.41
N GLY A 196 2.21 -12.26 9.07
CA GLY A 196 2.81 -10.93 8.99
C GLY A 196 3.34 -10.60 7.58
N LEU A 197 3.49 -9.28 7.32
CA LEU A 197 3.99 -8.73 6.06
C LEU A 197 5.26 -7.92 6.29
#